data_2c792cf1e22067da4020debbddf779bd
#
_entry.id   2c792cf1e22067da4020debbddf779bd
#
_cell.length_a   1.000
_cell.length_b   1.000
_cell.length_c   1.000
_cell.angle_alpha   90.00
_cell.angle_beta   90.00
_cell.angle_gamma   90.00
#
_symmetry.space_group_name_H-M   'P 1'
#
loop_
_entity.id
_entity.type
_entity.pdbx_description
1 polymer ?
#
loop_
_entity_poly.entity_id
_entity_poly.type
_entity_poly.pdbx_seq_one_letter_code
_entity_poly.pdbx_strand_id
1 'polypeptide(L)' 'EEEVRELCKSVVSETGASGLRDMGKCMNVLKERYPGQMDFSKACGMVKGMLQ' A
#
# COMPACT_ATOMS: atom_id res chain seq x y z
N GLU A 1 -10.08 5.45 -6.94
CA GLU A 1 -9.50 5.74 -5.61
C GLU A 1 -9.92 4.73 -4.57
N GLU A 2 -11.18 4.33 -4.57
CA GLU A 2 -11.64 3.33 -3.62
C GLU A 2 -10.94 2.00 -3.85
N GLU A 3 -10.72 1.65 -5.11
CA GLU A 3 -10.03 0.42 -5.45
C GLU A 3 -8.60 0.42 -4.94
N VAL A 4 -7.91 1.53 -5.12
CA VAL A 4 -6.53 1.66 -4.65
C VAL A 4 -6.49 1.54 -3.13
N ARG A 5 -7.45 2.13 -2.47
CA ARG A 5 -7.54 2.07 -1.01
C ARG A 5 -7.76 0.64 -0.53
N GLU A 6 -8.62 -0.09 -1.21
CA GLU A 6 -8.88 -1.49 -0.88
C GLU A 6 -7.62 -2.33 -1.06
N LEU A 7 -6.91 -2.11 -2.16
CA LEU A 7 -5.67 -2.83 -2.42
C LEU A 7 -4.62 -2.53 -1.35
N CYS A 8 -4.48 -1.28 -0.99
CA CYS A 8 -3.53 -0.88 0.05
C CYS A 8 -3.88 -1.52 1.38
N LYS A 9 -5.15 -1.51 1.73
CA LYS A 9 -5.62 -2.09 2.97
C LYS A 9 -5.33 -3.59 3.01
N SER A 10 -5.57 -4.27 1.90
CA SER A 10 -5.30 -5.69 1.80
C SER A 10 -3.82 -5.98 1.98
N VAL A 11 -2.96 -5.19 1.33
CA VAL A 11 -1.51 -5.36 1.43
C VAL A 11 -1.04 -5.10 2.85
N VAL A 12 -1.53 -4.05 3.48
CA VAL A 12 -1.17 -3.74 4.86
C VAL A 12 -1.53 -4.90 5.78
N SER A 13 -2.70 -5.48 5.58
CA SER A 13 -3.15 -6.62 6.36
C SER A 13 -2.27 -7.84 6.12
N GLU A 14 -1.91 -8.10 4.87
CA GLU A 14 -1.09 -9.27 4.52
C GLU A 14 0.34 -9.16 5.06
N THR A 15 0.93 -7.99 4.94
CA THR A 15 2.31 -7.79 5.39
C THR A 15 2.40 -7.62 6.90
N GLY A 16 1.27 -7.38 7.55
CA GLY A 16 1.27 -7.12 8.98
C GLY A 16 1.94 -5.80 9.33
N ALA A 17 1.92 -4.86 8.39
CA ALA A 17 2.54 -3.56 8.60
C ALA A 17 1.87 -2.84 9.78
N SER A 18 2.70 -2.26 10.65
CA SER A 18 2.19 -1.61 11.84
C SER A 18 2.74 -0.19 12.03
N GLY A 19 3.46 0.32 11.06
CA GLY A 19 4.02 1.66 11.17
C GLY A 19 4.69 2.07 9.88
N LEU A 20 5.13 3.33 9.84
CA LEU A 20 5.77 3.87 8.64
C LEU A 20 7.02 3.09 8.22
N ARG A 21 7.62 2.37 9.13
CA ARG A 21 8.79 1.55 8.81
C ARG A 21 8.47 0.46 7.81
N ASP A 22 7.23 -0.02 7.83
CA ASP A 22 6.80 -1.10 6.95
C ASP A 22 6.24 -0.60 5.64
N MET A 23 6.21 0.72 5.44
CA MET A 23 5.70 1.33 4.23
C MET A 23 6.41 0.80 2.98
N GLY A 24 7.73 0.66 3.06
CA GLY A 24 8.51 0.13 1.95
C GLY A 24 8.09 -1.28 1.56
N LYS A 25 7.80 -2.11 2.55
CA LYS A 25 7.33 -3.47 2.30
C LYS A 25 5.99 -3.46 1.58
N CYS A 26 5.07 -2.62 2.05
CA CYS A 26 3.75 -2.49 1.42
C CYS A 26 3.88 -2.05 -0.02
N MET A 27 4.73 -1.06 -0.28
CA MET A 27 4.93 -0.56 -1.62
C MET A 27 5.55 -1.62 -2.54
N ASN A 28 6.49 -2.40 -2.01
CA ASN A 28 7.09 -3.48 -2.78
C ASN A 28 6.05 -4.53 -3.17
N VAL A 29 5.20 -4.91 -2.24
CA VAL A 29 4.15 -5.88 -2.53
C VAL A 29 3.17 -5.32 -3.56
N LEU A 30 2.82 -4.06 -3.43
CA LEU A 30 1.94 -3.42 -4.40
C LEU A 30 2.55 -3.42 -5.80
N LYS A 31 3.83 -3.13 -5.89
CA LYS A 31 4.52 -3.13 -7.18
C LYS A 31 4.59 -4.51 -7.80
N GLU A 32 4.74 -5.54 -6.98
CA GLU A 32 4.80 -6.90 -7.47
C GLU A 32 3.44 -7.40 -7.94
N ARG A 33 2.39 -7.11 -7.16
CA ARG A 33 1.07 -7.62 -7.47
C ARG A 33 0.31 -6.79 -8.49
N TYR A 34 0.52 -5.49 -8.48
CA TYR A 34 -0.26 -4.57 -9.31
C TYR A 34 0.63 -3.61 -10.11
N PRO A 35 1.61 -4.14 -10.86
CA PRO A 35 2.48 -3.27 -11.64
C PRO A 35 1.71 -2.58 -12.75
N GLY A 36 1.73 -1.27 -12.75
CA GLY A 36 1.07 -0.49 -13.78
C GLY A 36 -0.44 -0.37 -13.65
N GLN A 37 -1.02 -0.91 -12.59
CA GLN A 37 -2.47 -0.87 -12.40
C GLN A 37 -2.94 0.26 -11.50
N MET A 38 -2.03 0.92 -10.83
CA MET A 38 -2.39 1.99 -9.92
C MET A 38 -1.35 3.09 -9.95
N ASP A 39 -1.77 4.25 -9.46
CA ASP A 39 -0.86 5.38 -9.28
C ASP A 39 -0.15 5.18 -7.95
N PHE A 40 1.11 4.79 -8.01
CA PHE A 40 1.88 4.52 -6.80
C PHE A 40 2.10 5.76 -5.94
N SER A 41 2.06 6.94 -6.54
CA SER A 41 2.15 8.17 -5.75
C SER A 41 0.97 8.30 -4.81
N LYS A 42 -0.23 8.02 -5.32
CA LYS A 42 -1.44 8.04 -4.50
C LYS A 42 -1.45 6.88 -3.51
N ALA A 43 -1.04 5.70 -3.97
CA ALA A 43 -0.97 4.53 -3.11
C ALA A 43 -0.04 4.78 -1.92
N CYS A 44 1.09 5.42 -2.18
CA CYS A 44 2.04 5.75 -1.13
C CYS A 44 1.39 6.63 -0.06
N GLY A 45 0.65 7.66 -0.48
CA GLY A 45 -0.05 8.53 0.45
C GLY A 45 -1.11 7.79 1.25
N MET A 46 -1.83 6.89 0.61
CA MET A 46 -2.86 6.11 1.29
C MET A 46 -2.26 5.15 2.31
N VAL A 47 -1.20 4.45 1.93
CA VAL A 47 -0.52 3.52 2.83
C VAL A 47 0.04 4.28 4.03
N LYS A 48 0.64 5.43 3.78
CA LYS A 48 1.16 6.27 4.84
C LYS A 48 0.06 6.65 5.83
N GLY A 49 -1.10 7.04 5.32
CA GLY A 49 -2.24 7.39 6.16
C GLY A 49 -2.74 6.20 6.97
N MET A 50 -2.72 5.02 6.39
CA MET A 50 -3.15 3.81 7.08
C MET A 50 -2.18 3.37 8.16
N LEU A 51 -0.89 3.60 7.95
CA LEU A 51 0.15 3.18 8.89
C LEU A 51 0.39 4.18 9.99
N GLN A 52 -0.10 5.39 9.84
CA GLN A 52 -0.04 6.36 10.90
C GLN A 52 -1.13 6.11 11.93
#